data_ccec89bc4a446f01d804c89f9a11a026
#
_entry.id   ccec89bc4a446f01d804c89f9a11a026
#
_cell.length_a   1.000
_cell.length_b   1.000
_cell.length_c   1.000
_cell.angle_alpha   90.00
_cell.angle_beta   90.00
_cell.angle_gamma   90.00
#
_symmetry.space_group_name_H-M   'P 1'
#
loop_
_entity.id
_entity.type
_entity.pdbx_description
1 polymer ?
#
loop_
_entity_poly.entity_id
_entity_poly.type
_entity_poly.pdbx_seq_one_letter_code
_entity_poly.pdbx_strand_id
1 'polypeptide(L)'
;MKQRKKLWMLAAILAICGIAVFACCMANEDNTSSTTEVAQYIPQAPDYSDATMWVTADGDTDGTGADVFYVVSTWEDDWTTEDGRVCHYADVWNPKHRAHMADLEMKKVAAYMSPGNRFFAPFYRHTTIQAFMTNNEDTVYQRTRLSMEDVCEAFDHFQAQRDKSRPLIIAGFSQGGLAVVELLKYIDDETYSQLAAAYVLGYKVTKADMAASSHIRPAEGETDTGVTICYNTVKDVKYVLPLIAGSDICINPVNWHTDATPATLPDTITITLSPEYHVLVATNYSASEYPPFRGFLNVGDIHSCEPWLYSECLQKNIKERAKEWRRTHGS
;
A
#
# COMPACT_ATOMS: atom_id res chain seq x y z
N MET A 1 -56.99 -8.74 -4.57
CA MET A 1 -57.21 -8.42 -3.15
C MET A 1 -56.38 -9.31 -2.17
N LYS A 2 -56.09 -10.57 -2.46
CA LYS A 2 -55.34 -11.47 -1.54
C LYS A 2 -53.85 -11.17 -1.41
N GLN A 3 -53.19 -10.62 -2.39
CA GLN A 3 -51.76 -10.29 -2.33
C GLN A 3 -51.43 -9.05 -1.50
N ARG A 4 -52.32 -8.05 -1.48
CA ARG A 4 -52.11 -6.83 -0.66
C ARG A 4 -52.20 -7.10 0.86
N LYS A 5 -53.03 -8.05 1.29
CA LYS A 5 -53.14 -8.42 2.71
C LYS A 5 -51.90 -9.15 3.26
N LYS A 6 -51.18 -9.94 2.41
CA LYS A 6 -49.92 -10.58 2.83
C LYS A 6 -48.78 -9.59 3.02
N LEU A 7 -48.75 -8.51 2.24
CA LEU A 7 -47.69 -7.49 2.36
C LEU A 7 -47.81 -6.67 3.66
N TRP A 8 -49.06 -6.39 4.10
CA TRP A 8 -49.32 -5.68 5.35
C TRP A 8 -49.04 -6.54 6.61
N MET A 9 -49.26 -7.85 6.53
CA MET A 9 -48.90 -8.77 7.62
C MET A 9 -47.37 -8.91 7.81
N LEU A 10 -46.59 -8.93 6.73
CA LEU A 10 -45.13 -8.97 6.83
C LEU A 10 -44.54 -7.66 7.39
N ALA A 11 -45.09 -6.52 7.02
CA ALA A 11 -44.70 -5.22 7.56
C ALA A 11 -45.02 -5.08 9.07
N ALA A 12 -46.17 -5.63 9.52
CA ALA A 12 -46.55 -5.62 10.94
C ALA A 12 -45.65 -6.56 11.80
N ILE A 13 -45.22 -7.71 11.26
CA ILE A 13 -44.32 -8.63 11.98
C ILE A 13 -42.91 -8.04 12.12
N LEU A 14 -42.40 -7.34 11.10
CA LEU A 14 -41.11 -6.66 11.17
C LEU A 14 -41.10 -5.48 12.15
N ALA A 15 -42.22 -4.76 12.29
CA ALA A 15 -42.37 -3.68 13.27
C ALA A 15 -42.43 -4.21 14.70
N ILE A 16 -43.03 -5.36 14.96
CA ILE A 16 -43.14 -5.96 16.30
C ILE A 16 -41.77 -6.58 16.70
N CYS A 17 -41.02 -7.18 15.78
CA CYS A 17 -39.67 -7.66 16.07
C CYS A 17 -38.68 -6.53 16.35
N GLY A 18 -38.80 -5.39 15.67
CA GLY A 18 -37.96 -4.20 15.91
C GLY A 18 -38.18 -3.59 17.29
N ILE A 19 -39.41 -3.58 17.79
CA ILE A 19 -39.76 -3.05 19.12
C ILE A 19 -39.31 -4.01 20.25
N ALA A 20 -39.38 -5.34 20.00
CA ALA A 20 -38.93 -6.33 21.00
C ALA A 20 -37.38 -6.33 21.15
N VAL A 21 -36.63 -6.10 20.10
CA VAL A 21 -35.17 -5.96 20.18
C VAL A 21 -34.77 -4.66 20.88
N PHE A 22 -35.52 -3.56 20.68
CA PHE A 22 -35.25 -2.29 21.36
C PHE A 22 -35.61 -2.34 22.86
N ALA A 23 -36.66 -3.09 23.25
CA ALA A 23 -37.02 -3.28 24.65
C ALA A 23 -36.08 -4.24 25.40
N CYS A 24 -35.40 -5.19 24.71
CA CYS A 24 -34.44 -6.09 25.32
C CYS A 24 -33.06 -5.41 25.53
N CYS A 25 -32.74 -4.37 24.75
CA CYS A 25 -31.53 -3.57 24.97
C CYS A 25 -31.64 -2.56 26.13
N MET A 26 -32.86 -2.28 26.62
CA MET A 26 -33.08 -1.33 27.72
C MET A 26 -33.21 -2.00 29.10
N ALA A 27 -33.10 -3.32 29.21
CA ALA A 27 -33.31 -4.07 30.45
C ALA A 27 -32.02 -4.73 31.01
N ASN A 28 -30.84 -4.36 30.50
CA ASN A 28 -29.56 -4.83 31.02
C ASN A 28 -28.64 -3.63 31.41
N GLU A 29 -29.16 -2.71 32.18
CA GLU A 29 -28.34 -1.81 32.96
C GLU A 29 -28.15 -2.45 34.35
N ASP A 30 -27.03 -3.11 34.56
CA ASP A 30 -26.24 -3.13 35.81
C ASP A 30 -25.17 -4.24 35.72
N ASN A 31 -24.14 -4.00 34.89
CA ASN A 31 -22.79 -4.50 35.16
C ASN A 31 -21.77 -3.69 34.36
N THR A 32 -21.61 -2.43 34.68
CA THR A 32 -20.51 -1.61 34.19
C THR A 32 -19.24 -1.99 34.92
N SER A 33 -18.48 -2.95 34.41
CA SER A 33 -17.06 -2.81 34.51
C SER A 33 -16.70 -1.62 33.58
N SER A 34 -16.44 -0.46 34.17
CA SER A 34 -15.91 0.70 33.49
C SER A 34 -14.49 0.36 33.03
N THR A 35 -14.35 -0.32 31.87
CA THR A 35 -13.17 -0.15 31.09
C THR A 35 -13.22 1.30 30.61
N THR A 36 -12.47 2.17 31.30
CA THR A 36 -12.19 3.52 30.82
C THR A 36 -11.65 3.34 29.39
N GLU A 37 -12.47 3.63 28.40
CA GLU A 37 -12.05 3.64 27.00
C GLU A 37 -10.94 4.69 26.93
N VAL A 38 -9.69 4.24 26.74
CA VAL A 38 -8.55 5.14 26.67
C VAL A 38 -8.77 6.01 25.44
N ALA A 39 -8.94 7.32 25.65
CA ALA A 39 -9.23 8.26 24.58
C ALA A 39 -8.13 8.17 23.51
N GLN A 40 -8.53 7.97 22.27
CA GLN A 40 -7.61 7.92 21.14
C GLN A 40 -7.11 9.32 20.81
N TYR A 41 -5.81 9.44 20.53
CA TYR A 41 -5.22 10.65 19.97
C TYR A 41 -5.08 10.52 18.45
N ILE A 42 -5.51 11.56 17.74
CA ILE A 42 -5.32 11.69 16.29
C ILE A 42 -4.34 12.84 16.07
N PRO A 43 -3.16 12.61 15.46
CA PRO A 43 -2.21 13.66 15.13
C PRO A 43 -2.80 14.68 14.16
N GLN A 44 -2.27 15.91 14.21
CA GLN A 44 -2.62 16.95 13.24
C GLN A 44 -2.34 16.48 11.80
N ALA A 45 -3.26 16.80 10.89
CA ALA A 45 -3.09 16.52 9.46
C ALA A 45 -1.84 17.21 8.90
N PRO A 46 -1.15 16.60 7.92
CA PRO A 46 -0.08 17.24 7.17
C PRO A 46 -0.61 18.43 6.36
N ASP A 47 0.26 19.40 6.08
CA ASP A 47 0.00 20.48 5.12
C ASP A 47 0.89 20.25 3.89
N TYR A 48 0.34 19.72 2.82
CA TYR A 48 1.12 19.38 1.63
C TYR A 48 1.56 20.59 0.80
N SER A 49 1.13 21.80 1.13
CA SER A 49 1.71 23.04 0.60
C SER A 49 3.08 23.35 1.22
N ASP A 50 3.39 22.77 2.39
CA ASP A 50 4.69 22.86 3.03
C ASP A 50 5.67 21.84 2.41
N ALA A 51 6.71 22.32 1.74
CA ALA A 51 7.74 21.48 1.14
C ALA A 51 8.43 20.53 2.15
N THR A 52 8.40 20.84 3.45
CA THR A 52 8.95 19.95 4.49
C THR A 52 8.12 18.70 4.74
N MET A 53 6.90 18.63 4.20
CA MET A 53 6.06 17.42 4.22
C MET A 53 6.43 16.41 3.12
N TRP A 54 7.52 16.64 2.41
CA TRP A 54 7.95 15.78 1.30
C TRP A 54 9.41 15.39 1.41
N VAL A 55 9.72 14.18 0.99
CA VAL A 55 11.06 13.79 0.55
C VAL A 55 11.05 13.83 -0.98
N THR A 56 11.86 14.70 -1.56
CA THR A 56 11.96 14.86 -3.01
C THR A 56 13.39 14.65 -3.50
N ALA A 57 13.52 14.15 -4.72
CA ALA A 57 14.80 14.08 -5.43
C ALA A 57 14.55 14.29 -6.92
N ASP A 58 15.40 15.08 -7.57
CA ASP A 58 15.38 15.30 -9.01
C ASP A 58 16.67 14.77 -9.63
N GLY A 59 16.56 13.64 -10.31
CA GLY A 59 17.65 13.00 -11.06
C GLY A 59 17.42 13.04 -12.57
N ASP A 60 16.37 13.73 -13.04
CA ASP A 60 16.03 13.85 -14.44
C ASP A 60 16.75 15.03 -15.09
N THR A 61 17.95 14.76 -15.59
CA THR A 61 18.84 15.77 -16.19
C THR A 61 18.51 16.13 -17.64
N ASP A 62 17.71 15.32 -18.34
CA ASP A 62 17.40 15.48 -19.77
C ASP A 62 15.90 15.69 -20.06
N GLY A 63 15.06 15.71 -19.04
CA GLY A 63 13.61 15.91 -19.15
C GLY A 63 12.85 14.70 -19.70
N THR A 64 13.50 13.53 -19.81
CA THR A 64 12.90 12.34 -20.42
C THR A 64 12.33 11.34 -19.39
N GLY A 65 12.57 11.56 -18.09
CA GLY A 65 12.15 10.67 -17.02
C GLY A 65 10.68 10.78 -16.64
N ALA A 66 10.27 9.92 -15.74
CA ALA A 66 8.94 9.93 -15.12
C ALA A 66 8.90 10.83 -13.88
N ASP A 67 7.67 11.12 -13.44
CA ASP A 67 7.39 11.59 -12.09
C ASP A 67 6.97 10.39 -11.25
N VAL A 68 7.71 10.10 -10.19
CA VAL A 68 7.46 8.97 -9.28
C VAL A 68 6.81 9.50 -8.01
N PHE A 69 5.56 9.12 -7.77
CA PHE A 69 4.88 9.31 -6.50
C PHE A 69 5.04 8.04 -5.67
N TYR A 70 5.69 8.15 -4.50
CA TYR A 70 6.01 6.99 -3.66
C TYR A 70 5.34 7.07 -2.30
N VAL A 71 4.63 6.02 -1.89
CA VAL A 71 3.99 5.90 -0.58
C VAL A 71 4.81 4.95 0.31
N VAL A 72 5.36 5.50 1.40
CA VAL A 72 6.16 4.78 2.39
C VAL A 72 5.33 3.77 3.18
N SER A 73 5.96 2.73 3.71
CA SER A 73 5.30 1.73 4.54
C SER A 73 5.17 2.15 6.02
N THR A 74 4.97 1.18 6.91
CA THR A 74 4.71 1.37 8.33
C THR A 74 6.00 1.29 9.17
N TRP A 75 6.40 2.37 9.83
CA TRP A 75 7.62 2.45 10.62
C TRP A 75 7.43 2.78 12.10
N GLU A 76 6.19 3.06 12.54
CA GLU A 76 5.89 3.39 13.93
C GLU A 76 5.11 2.29 14.64
N ASP A 77 5.36 2.17 15.93
CA ASP A 77 4.53 1.41 16.88
C ASP A 77 3.45 2.31 17.47
N ASP A 78 2.39 1.71 18.06
CA ASP A 78 1.44 2.44 18.90
C ASP A 78 2.21 3.19 19.99
N TRP A 79 1.83 4.43 20.23
CA TRP A 79 2.47 5.28 21.22
C TRP A 79 1.43 6.04 22.06
N THR A 80 1.88 6.61 23.16
CA THR A 80 1.01 7.31 24.11
C THR A 80 1.48 8.74 24.26
N THR A 81 0.54 9.67 24.23
CA THR A 81 0.79 11.09 24.53
C THR A 81 1.11 11.30 26.01
N GLU A 82 1.65 12.47 26.38
CA GLU A 82 1.95 12.80 27.78
C GLU A 82 0.72 12.77 28.69
N ASP A 83 -0.46 13.06 28.14
CA ASP A 83 -1.75 13.02 28.85
C ASP A 83 -2.42 11.62 28.84
N GLY A 84 -1.72 10.59 28.36
CA GLY A 84 -2.11 9.19 28.45
C GLY A 84 -3.04 8.69 27.34
N ARG A 85 -3.28 9.46 26.26
CA ARG A 85 -4.06 9.01 25.10
C ARG A 85 -3.22 8.12 24.19
N VAL A 86 -3.80 7.04 23.71
CA VAL A 86 -3.14 6.14 22.75
C VAL A 86 -3.28 6.68 21.32
N CYS A 87 -2.19 6.62 20.57
CA CYS A 87 -2.17 6.96 19.16
C CYS A 87 -1.80 5.74 18.30
N HIS A 88 -2.56 5.52 17.22
CA HIS A 88 -2.38 4.44 16.25
C HIS A 88 -1.84 4.94 14.89
N TYR A 89 -1.25 6.13 14.87
CA TYR A 89 -0.77 6.80 13.66
C TYR A 89 0.60 7.44 13.87
N ALA A 90 1.40 7.50 12.83
CA ALA A 90 2.58 8.36 12.83
C ALA A 90 2.18 9.82 12.99
N ASP A 91 2.95 10.57 13.75
CA ASP A 91 2.82 12.02 13.85
C ASP A 91 3.84 12.67 12.91
N VAL A 92 3.36 13.21 11.80
CA VAL A 92 4.21 13.85 10.77
C VAL A 92 4.85 15.17 11.25
N TRP A 93 4.37 15.74 12.36
CA TRP A 93 4.96 16.91 13.00
C TRP A 93 6.04 16.52 14.03
N ASN A 94 6.10 15.24 14.41
CA ASN A 94 7.17 14.71 15.25
C ASN A 94 8.44 14.44 14.42
N PRO A 95 9.58 15.12 14.71
CA PRO A 95 10.80 14.95 13.93
C PRO A 95 11.34 13.50 13.93
N LYS A 96 11.10 12.73 15.00
CA LYS A 96 11.55 11.34 15.10
C LYS A 96 10.77 10.44 14.14
N HIS A 97 9.43 10.59 14.08
CA HIS A 97 8.59 9.81 13.17
C HIS A 97 8.93 10.14 11.71
N ARG A 98 9.12 11.42 11.38
CA ARG A 98 9.60 11.81 10.04
C ARG A 98 10.97 11.22 9.72
N ALA A 99 11.91 11.23 10.67
CA ALA A 99 13.23 10.65 10.48
C ALA A 99 13.13 9.13 10.22
N HIS A 100 12.27 8.40 10.93
CA HIS A 100 12.06 6.98 10.69
C HIS A 100 11.56 6.72 9.26
N MET A 101 10.49 7.38 8.81
CA MET A 101 9.99 7.26 7.43
C MET A 101 11.08 7.61 6.40
N ALA A 102 11.77 8.74 6.60
CA ALA A 102 12.75 9.23 5.65
C ALA A 102 13.99 8.33 5.58
N ASP A 103 14.60 7.97 6.72
CA ASP A 103 15.92 7.33 6.77
C ASP A 103 15.83 5.81 6.63
N LEU A 104 14.74 5.21 7.09
CA LEU A 104 14.57 3.77 6.99
C LEU A 104 14.09 3.32 5.61
N GLU A 105 13.34 4.17 4.87
CA GLU A 105 12.78 3.78 3.59
C GLU A 105 12.88 4.86 2.50
N MET A 106 12.26 6.04 2.68
CA MET A 106 12.04 6.99 1.57
C MET A 106 13.33 7.39 0.86
N LYS A 107 14.41 7.70 1.60
CA LYS A 107 15.72 8.05 1.01
C LYS A 107 16.40 6.88 0.31
N LYS A 108 16.24 5.66 0.82
CA LYS A 108 16.78 4.45 0.18
C LYS A 108 16.07 4.16 -1.13
N VAL A 109 14.75 4.35 -1.16
CA VAL A 109 13.95 4.18 -2.38
C VAL A 109 14.25 5.29 -3.37
N ALA A 110 14.35 6.55 -2.91
CA ALA A 110 14.74 7.67 -3.75
C ALA A 110 16.10 7.43 -4.43
N ALA A 111 17.05 6.78 -3.74
CA ALA A 111 18.39 6.51 -4.28
C ALA A 111 18.38 5.68 -5.58
N TYR A 112 17.36 4.83 -5.79
CA TYR A 112 17.27 4.03 -7.01
C TYR A 112 16.08 4.40 -7.92
N MET A 113 15.03 5.04 -7.41
CA MET A 113 13.89 5.46 -8.24
C MET A 113 14.10 6.86 -8.86
N SER A 114 14.92 7.74 -8.23
CA SER A 114 15.15 9.08 -8.76
C SER A 114 16.16 9.18 -9.90
N PRO A 115 17.19 8.31 -10.06
CA PRO A 115 18.11 8.46 -11.18
C PRO A 115 17.41 8.42 -12.54
N GLY A 116 17.42 9.55 -13.25
CA GLY A 116 16.68 9.76 -14.50
C GLY A 116 15.19 10.09 -14.33
N ASN A 117 14.71 10.31 -13.11
CA ASN A 117 13.32 10.61 -12.80
C ASN A 117 13.23 11.73 -11.75
N ARG A 118 12.03 12.27 -11.53
CA ARG A 118 11.71 13.09 -10.36
C ARG A 118 10.96 12.22 -9.34
N PHE A 119 11.37 12.28 -8.10
CA PHE A 119 10.82 11.47 -7.00
C PHE A 119 10.14 12.36 -5.97
N PHE A 120 8.94 11.95 -5.54
CA PHE A 120 8.09 12.65 -4.58
C PHE A 120 7.49 11.64 -3.61
N ALA A 121 7.82 11.76 -2.34
CA ALA A 121 7.27 10.91 -1.29
C ALA A 121 6.72 11.77 -0.15
N PRO A 122 5.40 11.80 0.08
CA PRO A 122 4.79 12.58 1.15
C PRO A 122 4.99 11.92 2.50
N PHE A 123 5.18 12.71 3.57
CA PHE A 123 4.92 12.26 4.92
C PHE A 123 3.42 12.23 5.15
N TYR A 124 2.91 11.14 5.69
CA TYR A 124 1.49 10.97 5.98
C TYR A 124 1.30 10.25 7.31
N ARG A 125 0.14 10.38 7.92
CA ARG A 125 -0.20 9.69 9.17
C ARG A 125 -0.43 8.21 8.92
N HIS A 126 0.64 7.46 8.53
CA HIS A 126 0.53 6.03 8.33
C HIS A 126 0.05 5.35 9.62
N THR A 127 -0.76 4.29 9.50
CA THR A 127 -1.16 3.52 10.66
C THR A 127 0.01 2.71 11.21
N THR A 128 0.01 2.50 12.53
CA THR A 128 1.08 1.79 13.24
C THR A 128 1.08 0.28 12.94
N ILE A 129 2.21 -0.38 13.20
CA ILE A 129 2.43 -1.79 12.89
C ILE A 129 1.41 -2.71 13.59
N GLN A 130 0.90 -2.30 14.76
CA GLN A 130 -0.06 -3.08 15.55
C GLN A 130 -1.35 -3.38 14.79
N ALA A 131 -1.77 -2.51 13.88
CA ALA A 131 -2.94 -2.80 13.03
C ALA A 131 -2.72 -4.07 12.20
N PHE A 132 -1.55 -4.21 11.59
CA PHE A 132 -1.18 -5.36 10.75
C PHE A 132 -0.91 -6.62 11.56
N MET A 133 -0.42 -6.48 12.80
CA MET A 133 -0.21 -7.61 13.72
C MET A 133 -1.52 -8.27 14.18
N THR A 134 -2.66 -7.60 14.05
CA THR A 134 -3.98 -8.20 14.38
C THR A 134 -4.36 -9.34 13.45
N ASN A 135 -3.78 -9.43 12.24
CA ASN A 135 -4.20 -10.30 11.15
C ASN A 135 -5.71 -10.20 10.84
N ASN A 136 -6.31 -9.03 11.09
CA ASN A 136 -7.73 -8.76 10.87
C ASN A 136 -7.86 -7.65 9.82
N GLU A 137 -8.39 -8.00 8.64
CA GLU A 137 -8.53 -7.08 7.50
C GLU A 137 -9.45 -5.88 7.84
N ASP A 138 -10.54 -6.11 8.57
CA ASP A 138 -11.46 -5.03 8.95
C ASP A 138 -10.76 -4.00 9.84
N THR A 139 -9.94 -4.46 10.79
CA THR A 139 -9.15 -3.58 11.66
C THR A 139 -8.13 -2.77 10.86
N VAL A 140 -7.41 -3.43 9.93
CA VAL A 140 -6.45 -2.76 9.04
C VAL A 140 -7.19 -1.72 8.21
N TYR A 141 -8.28 -2.10 7.54
CA TYR A 141 -9.06 -1.20 6.69
C TYR A 141 -9.61 0.01 7.45
N GLN A 142 -10.17 -0.20 8.63
CA GLN A 142 -10.69 0.91 9.46
C GLN A 142 -9.58 1.88 9.89
N ARG A 143 -8.41 1.35 10.30
CA ARG A 143 -7.29 2.19 10.74
C ARG A 143 -6.59 2.88 9.58
N THR A 144 -6.50 2.27 8.42
CA THR A 144 -5.86 2.89 7.25
C THR A 144 -6.70 3.97 6.57
N ARG A 145 -7.99 4.13 6.90
CA ARG A 145 -8.83 5.20 6.31
C ARG A 145 -8.22 6.59 6.44
N LEU A 146 -7.78 6.97 7.64
CA LEU A 146 -7.15 8.27 7.87
C LEU A 146 -5.85 8.43 7.06
N SER A 147 -5.07 7.35 7.00
CA SER A 147 -3.85 7.31 6.19
C SER A 147 -4.14 7.53 4.71
N MET A 148 -5.25 6.95 4.21
CA MET A 148 -5.67 7.11 2.81
C MET A 148 -6.19 8.51 2.50
N GLU A 149 -6.89 9.16 3.46
CA GLU A 149 -7.29 10.57 3.33
C GLU A 149 -6.05 11.46 3.10
N ASP A 150 -5.00 11.27 3.89
CA ASP A 150 -3.74 11.99 3.73
C ASP A 150 -3.05 11.68 2.38
N VAL A 151 -3.00 10.41 1.99
CA VAL A 151 -2.36 10.00 0.73
C VAL A 151 -3.10 10.56 -0.48
N CYS A 152 -4.44 10.56 -0.48
CA CYS A 152 -5.23 11.16 -1.55
C CYS A 152 -5.01 12.68 -1.63
N GLU A 153 -5.01 13.39 -0.50
CA GLU A 153 -4.72 14.84 -0.44
C GLU A 153 -3.31 15.16 -0.97
N ALA A 154 -2.31 14.37 -0.55
CA ALA A 154 -0.94 14.50 -1.06
C ALA A 154 -0.88 14.27 -2.58
N PHE A 155 -1.57 13.24 -3.06
CA PHE A 155 -1.60 12.93 -4.48
C PHE A 155 -2.28 14.03 -5.31
N ASP A 156 -3.39 14.58 -4.84
CA ASP A 156 -4.08 15.69 -5.50
C ASP A 156 -3.18 16.92 -5.56
N HIS A 157 -2.48 17.24 -4.45
CA HIS A 157 -1.51 18.34 -4.42
C HIS A 157 -0.37 18.13 -5.42
N PHE A 158 0.19 16.92 -5.47
CA PHE A 158 1.22 16.53 -6.44
C PHE A 158 0.71 16.65 -7.88
N GLN A 159 -0.49 16.12 -8.18
CA GLN A 159 -1.10 16.19 -9.51
C GLN A 159 -1.39 17.62 -9.98
N ALA A 160 -1.74 18.52 -9.07
CA ALA A 160 -1.99 19.93 -9.39
C ALA A 160 -0.72 20.67 -9.82
N GLN A 161 0.46 20.18 -9.43
CA GLN A 161 1.73 20.89 -9.66
C GLN A 161 2.63 20.22 -10.71
N ARG A 162 2.42 18.92 -11.01
CA ARG A 162 3.27 18.21 -11.96
C ARG A 162 2.99 18.59 -13.41
N ASP A 163 4.00 18.41 -14.26
CA ASP A 163 3.84 18.46 -15.71
C ASP A 163 3.15 17.18 -16.21
N LYS A 164 1.90 17.29 -16.61
CA LYS A 164 1.06 16.16 -17.05
C LYS A 164 1.50 15.53 -18.38
N SER A 165 2.43 16.16 -19.10
CA SER A 165 3.06 15.55 -20.31
C SER A 165 4.13 14.51 -19.96
N ARG A 166 4.50 14.38 -18.70
CA ARG A 166 5.47 13.41 -18.20
C ARG A 166 4.77 12.12 -17.78
N PRO A 167 5.40 10.94 -18.04
CA PRO A 167 4.86 9.69 -17.53
C PRO A 167 4.76 9.70 -16.01
N LEU A 168 3.67 9.14 -15.49
CA LEU A 168 3.42 8.97 -14.06
C LEU A 168 3.81 7.55 -13.63
N ILE A 169 4.56 7.44 -12.55
CA ILE A 169 4.78 6.22 -11.79
C ILE A 169 4.16 6.39 -10.41
N ILE A 170 3.34 5.45 -9.98
CA ILE A 170 2.84 5.39 -8.60
C ILE A 170 3.45 4.14 -7.97
N ALA A 171 4.10 4.27 -6.82
CA ALA A 171 4.75 3.15 -6.17
C ALA A 171 4.54 3.19 -4.66
N GLY A 172 4.54 2.04 -4.01
CA GLY A 172 4.44 1.95 -2.56
C GLY A 172 4.75 0.56 -2.05
N PHE A 173 5.20 0.49 -0.79
CA PHE A 173 5.60 -0.75 -0.16
C PHE A 173 4.72 -1.07 1.05
N SER A 174 4.32 -2.34 1.21
CA SER A 174 3.53 -2.85 2.34
C SER A 174 2.23 -2.03 2.52
N GLN A 175 2.06 -1.23 3.59
CA GLN A 175 0.95 -0.27 3.70
C GLN A 175 0.93 0.71 2.54
N GLY A 176 2.09 1.15 2.04
CA GLY A 176 2.17 1.95 0.82
C GLY A 176 1.68 1.19 -0.42
N GLY A 177 1.90 -0.12 -0.48
CA GLY A 177 1.34 -0.99 -1.53
C GLY A 177 -0.19 -1.05 -1.48
N LEU A 178 -0.78 -1.17 -0.28
CA LEU A 178 -2.21 -1.00 -0.07
C LEU A 178 -2.69 0.36 -0.58
N ALA A 179 -1.97 1.43 -0.23
CA ALA A 179 -2.32 2.78 -0.66
C ALA A 179 -2.27 2.95 -2.18
N VAL A 180 -1.32 2.30 -2.88
CA VAL A 180 -1.28 2.30 -4.36
C VAL A 180 -2.53 1.65 -4.95
N VAL A 181 -2.99 0.52 -4.40
CA VAL A 181 -4.24 -0.14 -4.85
C VAL A 181 -5.44 0.80 -4.67
N GLU A 182 -5.55 1.47 -3.53
CA GLU A 182 -6.63 2.42 -3.27
C GLU A 182 -6.52 3.69 -4.15
N LEU A 183 -5.32 4.21 -4.40
CA LEU A 183 -5.11 5.31 -5.34
C LEU A 183 -5.55 4.94 -6.77
N LEU A 184 -5.30 3.72 -7.23
CA LEU A 184 -5.76 3.26 -8.55
C LEU A 184 -7.30 3.16 -8.64
N LYS A 185 -7.99 3.07 -7.52
CA LYS A 185 -9.47 3.16 -7.46
C LYS A 185 -9.95 4.61 -7.37
N TYR A 186 -9.11 5.51 -6.86
CA TYR A 186 -9.41 6.91 -6.60
C TYR A 186 -9.20 7.81 -7.83
N ILE A 187 -8.11 7.60 -8.60
CA ILE A 187 -7.75 8.45 -9.75
C ILE A 187 -8.79 8.37 -10.86
N ASP A 188 -8.90 9.45 -11.63
CA ASP A 188 -9.75 9.52 -12.81
C ASP A 188 -9.05 9.00 -14.10
N ASP A 189 -9.81 8.87 -15.17
CA ASP A 189 -9.31 8.39 -16.47
C ASP A 189 -8.24 9.32 -17.06
N GLU A 190 -8.32 10.63 -16.81
CA GLU A 190 -7.29 11.60 -17.26
C GLU A 190 -5.96 11.31 -16.58
N THR A 191 -5.96 11.15 -15.28
CA THR A 191 -4.76 10.80 -14.49
C THR A 191 -4.25 9.42 -14.89
N TYR A 192 -5.15 8.43 -15.06
CA TYR A 192 -4.76 7.10 -15.48
C TYR A 192 -4.10 7.09 -16.87
N SER A 193 -4.54 7.93 -17.80
CA SER A 193 -3.91 8.04 -19.12
C SER A 193 -2.42 8.44 -19.07
N GLN A 194 -1.99 9.06 -17.99
CA GLN A 194 -0.60 9.46 -17.74
C GLN A 194 0.23 8.35 -17.08
N LEU A 195 -0.42 7.28 -16.60
CA LEU A 195 0.23 6.21 -15.84
C LEU A 195 1.10 5.34 -16.76
N ALA A 196 2.41 5.35 -16.53
CA ALA A 196 3.29 4.37 -17.13
C ALA A 196 3.22 3.04 -16.38
N ALA A 197 3.25 3.06 -15.05
CA ALA A 197 3.05 1.86 -14.24
C ALA A 197 2.74 2.21 -12.77
N ALA A 198 2.02 1.30 -12.09
CA ALA A 198 1.86 1.28 -10.64
C ALA A 198 2.61 0.09 -10.04
N TYR A 199 3.36 0.31 -8.96
CA TYR A 199 4.16 -0.71 -8.28
C TYR A 199 3.60 -0.97 -6.88
N VAL A 200 2.94 -2.10 -6.71
CA VAL A 200 2.39 -2.62 -5.45
C VAL A 200 3.41 -3.60 -4.86
N LEU A 201 4.31 -3.09 -4.04
CA LEU A 201 5.43 -3.84 -3.50
C LEU A 201 5.07 -4.42 -2.14
N GLY A 202 5.32 -5.73 -1.92
CA GLY A 202 5.06 -6.36 -0.64
C GLY A 202 3.61 -6.30 -0.18
N TYR A 203 2.66 -6.30 -1.11
CA TYR A 203 1.23 -6.32 -0.83
C TYR A 203 0.51 -7.24 -1.84
N LYS A 204 -0.81 -7.23 -1.83
CA LYS A 204 -1.67 -8.04 -2.72
C LYS A 204 -2.54 -7.17 -3.63
N VAL A 205 -2.93 -7.74 -4.75
CA VAL A 205 -3.99 -7.24 -5.62
C VAL A 205 -4.95 -8.38 -5.91
N THR A 206 -6.24 -8.18 -5.65
CA THR A 206 -7.27 -9.20 -5.76
C THR A 206 -8.16 -9.00 -6.99
N LYS A 207 -8.92 -10.05 -7.37
CA LYS A 207 -9.98 -9.92 -8.38
C LYS A 207 -11.02 -8.88 -8.00
N ALA A 208 -11.30 -8.70 -6.70
CA ALA A 208 -12.21 -7.68 -6.22
C ALA A 208 -11.67 -6.28 -6.50
N ASP A 209 -10.37 -6.04 -6.31
CA ASP A 209 -9.71 -4.78 -6.63
C ASP A 209 -9.78 -4.49 -8.12
N MET A 210 -9.45 -5.46 -8.97
CA MET A 210 -9.53 -5.33 -10.43
C MET A 210 -10.96 -5.13 -10.94
N ALA A 211 -11.95 -5.72 -10.27
CA ALA A 211 -13.37 -5.49 -10.59
C ALA A 211 -13.87 -4.12 -10.14
N ALA A 212 -13.27 -3.55 -9.08
CA ALA A 212 -13.62 -2.23 -8.55
C ALA A 212 -13.08 -1.08 -9.41
N SER A 213 -11.96 -1.28 -10.15
CA SER A 213 -11.38 -0.25 -11.00
C SER A 213 -10.70 -0.85 -12.25
N SER A 214 -11.06 -0.33 -13.43
CA SER A 214 -10.40 -0.65 -14.70
C SER A 214 -8.95 -0.16 -14.78
N HIS A 215 -8.53 0.68 -13.85
CA HIS A 215 -7.16 1.19 -13.74
C HIS A 215 -6.19 0.17 -13.13
N ILE A 216 -6.72 -0.89 -12.51
CA ILE A 216 -5.91 -1.99 -11.96
C ILE A 216 -5.79 -3.09 -13.01
N ARG A 217 -4.76 -3.00 -13.84
CA ARG A 217 -4.45 -3.95 -14.92
C ARG A 217 -3.17 -4.69 -14.62
N PRO A 218 -3.16 -6.04 -14.57
CA PRO A 218 -1.93 -6.80 -14.35
C PRO A 218 -0.86 -6.50 -15.40
N ALA A 219 0.40 -6.40 -14.96
CA ALA A 219 1.54 -6.41 -15.88
C ALA A 219 1.75 -7.82 -16.42
N GLU A 220 2.01 -7.95 -17.72
CA GLU A 220 2.25 -9.21 -18.42
C GLU A 220 3.71 -9.36 -18.88
N GLY A 221 4.51 -8.28 -18.82
CA GLY A 221 5.90 -8.27 -19.24
C GLY A 221 6.70 -7.07 -18.73
N GLU A 222 7.89 -6.86 -19.33
CA GLU A 222 8.85 -5.83 -18.88
C GLU A 222 8.43 -4.41 -19.29
N THR A 223 7.71 -4.23 -20.40
CA THR A 223 7.56 -2.91 -21.05
C THR A 223 6.12 -2.45 -21.27
N ASP A 224 5.12 -3.25 -20.95
CA ASP A 224 3.71 -2.83 -21.02
C ASP A 224 3.43 -1.62 -20.12
N THR A 225 2.56 -0.71 -20.52
CA THR A 225 2.26 0.54 -19.82
C THR A 225 0.81 0.63 -19.38
N GLY A 226 0.53 1.50 -18.41
CA GLY A 226 -0.79 1.59 -17.76
C GLY A 226 -1.12 0.32 -16.97
N VAL A 227 -0.13 -0.29 -16.33
CA VAL A 227 -0.25 -1.60 -15.67
C VAL A 227 0.12 -1.55 -14.21
N THR A 228 -0.31 -2.58 -13.49
CA THR A 228 -0.01 -2.80 -12.06
C THR A 228 0.97 -3.95 -11.92
N ILE A 229 2.17 -3.62 -11.45
CA ILE A 229 3.18 -4.57 -10.99
C ILE A 229 2.86 -4.91 -9.54
N CYS A 230 2.70 -6.18 -9.24
CA CYS A 230 2.47 -6.64 -7.87
C CYS A 230 3.35 -7.84 -7.56
N TYR A 231 3.97 -7.83 -6.41
CA TYR A 231 4.63 -9.00 -5.84
C TYR A 231 4.75 -8.88 -4.33
N ASN A 232 4.86 -10.03 -3.69
CA ASN A 232 5.24 -10.22 -2.30
C ASN A 232 6.22 -11.38 -2.24
N THR A 233 7.32 -11.24 -1.51
CA THR A 233 8.42 -12.20 -1.50
C THR A 233 8.53 -12.90 -0.15
N VAL A 234 8.58 -14.21 -0.17
CA VAL A 234 8.69 -15.07 1.01
C VAL A 234 9.84 -16.06 0.88
N LYS A 235 10.34 -16.59 1.99
CA LYS A 235 11.32 -17.68 2.00
C LYS A 235 10.71 -19.06 1.69
N ASP A 236 9.41 -19.21 1.91
CA ASP A 236 8.63 -20.43 1.65
C ASP A 236 7.14 -20.03 1.71
N VAL A 237 6.30 -20.58 0.85
CA VAL A 237 4.87 -20.24 0.74
C VAL A 237 4.10 -20.32 2.07
N LYS A 238 4.52 -21.20 2.99
CA LYS A 238 3.92 -21.33 4.33
C LYS A 238 4.12 -20.10 5.24
N TYR A 239 5.01 -19.17 4.85
CA TYR A 239 5.29 -17.94 5.60
C TYR A 239 4.60 -16.73 4.99
N VAL A 240 3.70 -16.90 4.02
CA VAL A 240 2.87 -15.80 3.52
C VAL A 240 2.05 -15.24 4.67
N LEU A 241 2.19 -13.94 4.92
CA LEU A 241 1.42 -13.26 5.95
C LEU A 241 -0.08 -13.29 5.58
N PRO A 242 -0.99 -13.63 6.50
CA PRO A 242 -2.43 -13.76 6.19
C PRO A 242 -3.02 -12.53 5.50
N LEU A 243 -2.63 -11.32 5.90
CA LEU A 243 -3.11 -10.06 5.32
C LEU A 243 -2.65 -9.84 3.86
N ILE A 244 -1.59 -10.51 3.43
CA ILE A 244 -1.02 -10.40 2.07
C ILE A 244 -1.39 -11.61 1.22
N ALA A 245 -1.86 -12.68 1.85
CA ALA A 245 -2.31 -13.88 1.15
C ALA A 245 -3.47 -13.60 0.19
N GLY A 246 -3.59 -14.41 -0.87
CA GLY A 246 -4.71 -14.33 -1.81
C GLY A 246 -4.57 -13.24 -2.86
N SER A 247 -3.35 -12.82 -3.20
CA SER A 247 -3.13 -12.04 -4.42
C SER A 247 -3.56 -12.85 -5.64
N ASP A 248 -4.19 -12.20 -6.61
CA ASP A 248 -4.59 -12.82 -7.88
C ASP A 248 -3.61 -12.47 -9.01
N ILE A 249 -2.65 -11.59 -8.77
CA ILE A 249 -1.59 -11.24 -9.71
C ILE A 249 -0.22 -11.25 -9.02
N CYS A 250 0.80 -11.66 -9.78
CA CYS A 250 2.19 -11.57 -9.37
C CYS A 250 3.09 -11.56 -10.61
N ILE A 251 4.15 -10.74 -10.60
CA ILE A 251 5.17 -10.76 -11.63
C ILE A 251 6.56 -10.78 -10.97
N ASN A 252 7.49 -11.57 -11.51
CA ASN A 252 8.85 -11.64 -11.00
C ASN A 252 9.67 -10.43 -11.51
N PRO A 253 10.09 -9.47 -10.67
CA PRO A 253 10.78 -8.27 -11.12
C PRO A 253 12.20 -8.52 -11.65
N VAL A 254 12.74 -9.77 -11.51
CA VAL A 254 14.07 -10.12 -11.99
C VAL A 254 14.06 -10.46 -13.48
N ASN A 255 13.01 -11.15 -13.97
CA ASN A 255 12.87 -11.54 -15.37
C ASN A 255 11.58 -11.03 -16.04
N TRP A 256 10.69 -10.38 -15.31
CA TRP A 256 9.39 -9.84 -15.74
C TRP A 256 8.45 -10.91 -16.30
N HIS A 257 8.54 -12.13 -15.76
CA HIS A 257 7.64 -13.24 -16.09
C HIS A 257 6.55 -13.41 -15.04
N THR A 258 5.42 -13.91 -15.49
CA THR A 258 4.24 -14.25 -14.64
C THR A 258 4.11 -15.76 -14.42
N ASP A 259 5.10 -16.55 -14.81
CA ASP A 259 5.19 -17.99 -14.66
C ASP A 259 6.28 -18.39 -13.62
N ALA A 260 6.47 -19.69 -13.42
CA ALA A 260 7.44 -20.23 -12.47
C ALA A 260 8.89 -20.24 -12.99
N THR A 261 9.22 -19.51 -14.06
CA THR A 261 10.59 -19.42 -14.56
C THR A 261 11.48 -18.76 -13.51
N PRO A 262 12.49 -19.44 -12.96
CA PRO A 262 13.37 -18.87 -11.95
C PRO A 262 14.30 -17.81 -12.57
N ALA A 263 14.66 -16.82 -11.76
CA ALA A 263 15.68 -15.83 -12.11
C ALA A 263 16.57 -15.55 -10.90
N THR A 264 17.84 -15.21 -11.15
CA THR A 264 18.83 -15.03 -10.08
C THR A 264 19.32 -13.58 -10.06
N LEU A 265 19.28 -12.98 -8.88
CA LEU A 265 19.87 -11.67 -8.61
C LEU A 265 21.41 -11.76 -8.63
N PRO A 266 22.12 -10.65 -8.84
CA PRO A 266 23.59 -10.65 -8.88
C PRO A 266 24.28 -11.26 -7.65
N ASP A 267 23.65 -11.19 -6.49
CA ASP A 267 24.13 -11.73 -5.21
C ASP A 267 23.77 -13.21 -4.96
N THR A 268 23.36 -13.93 -6.01
CA THR A 268 23.00 -15.37 -5.99
C THR A 268 21.62 -15.74 -5.52
N ILE A 269 20.83 -14.83 -4.95
CA ILE A 269 19.45 -15.10 -4.53
C ILE A 269 18.63 -15.49 -5.77
N THR A 270 18.02 -16.65 -5.72
CA THR A 270 17.12 -17.12 -6.80
C THR A 270 15.68 -16.83 -6.42
N ILE A 271 14.97 -16.16 -7.33
CA ILE A 271 13.56 -15.76 -7.19
C ILE A 271 12.72 -16.60 -8.15
N THR A 272 11.73 -17.29 -7.61
CA THR A 272 10.78 -18.11 -8.40
C THR A 272 9.35 -17.71 -8.03
N LEU A 273 8.53 -17.40 -9.01
CA LEU A 273 7.11 -17.13 -8.78
C LEU A 273 6.38 -18.45 -8.52
N SER A 274 5.56 -18.51 -7.48
CA SER A 274 4.62 -19.59 -7.21
C SER A 274 3.27 -19.29 -7.87
N PRO A 275 2.87 -19.99 -8.95
CA PRO A 275 1.61 -19.71 -9.64
C PRO A 275 0.36 -20.07 -8.80
N GLU A 276 0.50 -20.97 -7.83
CA GLU A 276 -0.60 -21.34 -6.93
C GLU A 276 -0.91 -20.26 -5.90
N TYR A 277 0.14 -19.60 -5.37
CA TYR A 277 0.02 -18.62 -4.28
C TYR A 277 0.17 -17.17 -4.75
N HIS A 278 0.57 -16.95 -6.01
CA HIS A 278 0.89 -15.62 -6.57
C HIS A 278 1.86 -14.82 -5.68
N VAL A 279 2.92 -15.47 -5.22
CA VAL A 279 4.01 -14.88 -4.45
C VAL A 279 5.35 -15.30 -5.03
N LEU A 280 6.38 -14.53 -4.74
CA LEU A 280 7.76 -14.87 -5.06
C LEU A 280 8.39 -15.68 -3.92
N VAL A 281 9.08 -16.75 -4.26
CA VAL A 281 9.85 -17.56 -3.32
C VAL A 281 11.33 -17.30 -3.56
N ALA A 282 12.02 -16.80 -2.53
CA ALA A 282 13.45 -16.58 -2.57
C ALA A 282 14.21 -17.78 -1.98
N THR A 283 15.27 -18.18 -2.68
CA THR A 283 16.15 -19.29 -2.28
C THR A 283 17.63 -18.91 -2.47
N ASN A 284 18.54 -19.76 -2.01
CA ASN A 284 19.99 -19.55 -2.14
C ASN A 284 20.53 -18.31 -1.41
N TYR A 285 19.99 -18.02 -0.24
CA TYR A 285 20.48 -16.95 0.64
C TYR A 285 20.62 -17.46 2.10
N SER A 286 21.38 -16.75 2.90
CA SER A 286 21.55 -17.05 4.33
C SER A 286 20.44 -16.36 5.14
N ALA A 287 19.57 -17.16 5.79
CA ALA A 287 18.51 -16.62 6.64
C ALA A 287 19.03 -15.68 7.76
N SER A 288 20.28 -15.88 8.23
CA SER A 288 20.89 -15.04 9.27
C SER A 288 21.20 -13.60 8.83
N GLU A 289 21.22 -13.33 7.52
CA GLU A 289 21.41 -11.98 6.98
C GLU A 289 20.14 -11.12 7.07
N TYR A 290 18.99 -11.76 7.33
CA TYR A 290 17.70 -11.12 7.47
C TYR A 290 17.18 -11.30 8.90
N PRO A 291 17.51 -10.35 9.81
CA PRO A 291 17.10 -10.44 11.21
C PRO A 291 15.57 -10.31 11.36
N PRO A 292 15.03 -10.79 12.48
CA PRO A 292 13.60 -10.63 12.76
C PRO A 292 13.25 -9.14 12.91
N PHE A 293 12.04 -8.78 12.50
CA PHE A 293 11.57 -7.39 12.59
C PHE A 293 10.36 -7.31 13.54
N ARG A 294 10.52 -6.64 14.69
CA ARG A 294 9.47 -6.27 15.68
C ARG A 294 8.49 -7.40 16.06
N GLY A 295 8.92 -8.66 16.00
CA GLY A 295 8.04 -9.81 16.23
C GLY A 295 6.99 -10.06 15.12
N PHE A 296 6.97 -9.21 14.10
CA PHE A 296 6.10 -9.33 12.93
C PHE A 296 6.72 -10.25 11.85
N LEU A 297 8.02 -10.11 11.62
CA LEU A 297 8.77 -10.96 10.70
C LEU A 297 9.76 -11.85 11.46
N ASN A 298 9.89 -13.09 11.03
CA ASN A 298 10.84 -14.05 11.58
C ASN A 298 12.22 -13.92 10.92
N VAL A 299 13.24 -14.55 11.53
CA VAL A 299 14.56 -14.66 10.90
C VAL A 299 14.45 -15.28 9.51
N GLY A 300 15.09 -14.66 8.53
CA GLY A 300 15.07 -15.10 7.14
C GLY A 300 13.86 -14.63 6.33
N ASP A 301 12.93 -13.87 6.93
CA ASP A 301 11.88 -13.18 6.21
C ASP A 301 12.46 -11.94 5.51
N ILE A 302 12.19 -11.82 4.21
CA ILE A 302 12.75 -10.76 3.36
C ILE A 302 11.74 -9.66 3.04
N HIS A 303 10.52 -9.75 3.56
CA HIS A 303 9.49 -8.73 3.33
C HIS A 303 9.99 -7.31 3.63
N SER A 304 10.69 -7.10 4.76
CA SER A 304 11.19 -5.77 5.14
C SER A 304 12.24 -5.18 4.20
N CYS A 305 12.82 -5.96 3.30
CA CYS A 305 13.84 -5.51 2.36
C CYS A 305 13.40 -5.54 0.89
N GLU A 306 12.19 -5.96 0.59
CA GLU A 306 11.68 -6.08 -0.79
C GLU A 306 11.88 -4.80 -1.64
N PRO A 307 11.70 -3.57 -1.13
CA PRO A 307 11.90 -2.38 -1.94
C PRO A 307 13.33 -2.24 -2.47
N TRP A 308 14.34 -2.65 -1.71
CA TRP A 308 15.75 -2.53 -2.12
C TRP A 308 16.38 -3.84 -2.56
N LEU A 309 15.77 -4.97 -2.27
CA LEU A 309 16.21 -6.28 -2.80
C LEU A 309 16.19 -6.26 -4.34
N TYR A 310 15.20 -5.63 -4.94
CA TYR A 310 15.01 -5.53 -6.38
C TYR A 310 15.39 -4.16 -6.95
N SER A 311 16.15 -3.34 -6.22
CA SER A 311 16.40 -1.94 -6.57
C SER A 311 16.93 -1.75 -8.00
N GLU A 312 17.92 -2.54 -8.43
CA GLU A 312 18.48 -2.46 -9.79
C GLU A 312 17.46 -2.84 -10.87
N CYS A 313 16.66 -3.89 -10.61
CA CYS A 313 15.61 -4.34 -11.51
C CYS A 313 14.52 -3.28 -11.66
N LEU A 314 14.08 -2.70 -10.53
CA LEU A 314 13.05 -1.65 -10.50
C LEU A 314 13.54 -0.36 -11.15
N GLN A 315 14.78 0.08 -10.87
CA GLN A 315 15.37 1.26 -11.49
C GLN A 315 15.38 1.15 -13.02
N LYS A 316 15.86 0.02 -13.53
CA LYS A 316 15.88 -0.25 -14.98
C LYS A 316 14.45 -0.26 -15.53
N ASN A 317 13.53 -0.95 -14.88
CA ASN A 317 12.16 -1.12 -15.36
C ASN A 317 11.38 0.20 -15.39
N ILE A 318 11.49 1.03 -14.37
CA ILE A 318 10.86 2.36 -14.34
C ILE A 318 11.30 3.19 -15.56
N LYS A 319 12.59 3.17 -15.87
CA LYS A 319 13.15 3.88 -17.03
C LYS A 319 12.60 3.35 -18.36
N GLU A 320 12.56 2.02 -18.53
CA GLU A 320 12.05 1.41 -19.77
C GLU A 320 10.55 1.66 -19.96
N ARG A 321 9.74 1.57 -18.89
CA ARG A 321 8.30 1.87 -18.97
C ARG A 321 8.02 3.35 -19.21
N ALA A 322 8.79 4.26 -18.63
CA ALA A 322 8.68 5.70 -18.91
C ALA A 322 9.00 6.01 -20.37
N LYS A 323 10.04 5.37 -20.92
CA LYS A 323 10.41 5.48 -22.36
C LYS A 323 9.33 4.92 -23.27
N GLU A 324 8.77 3.75 -22.94
CA GLU A 324 7.72 3.11 -23.74
C GLU A 324 6.42 3.93 -23.69
N TRP A 325 6.05 4.47 -22.52
CA TRP A 325 4.91 5.37 -22.42
C TRP A 325 5.07 6.59 -23.30
N ARG A 326 6.26 7.23 -23.32
CA ARG A 326 6.54 8.37 -24.22
C ARG A 326 6.43 7.99 -25.68
N ARG A 327 6.90 6.79 -26.04
CA ARG A 327 6.82 6.28 -27.42
C ARG A 327 5.37 6.13 -27.90
N THR A 328 4.45 5.78 -27.00
CA THR A 328 3.05 5.51 -27.30
C THR A 328 2.13 6.74 -27.13
N HIS A 329 2.54 7.73 -26.33
CA HIS A 329 1.76 8.93 -25.98
C HIS A 329 2.45 10.23 -26.38
N GLY A 330 3.72 10.22 -26.72
CA GLY A 330 4.46 11.37 -27.24
C GLY A 330 4.08 11.60 -28.69
N SER A 331 3.42 12.71 -28.98
CA SER A 331 3.19 13.20 -30.34
C SER A 331 4.34 14.09 -30.77
#